data_e2aea22a17ab6cfa9b1553b84ec3854d
#
_entry.id   e2aea22a17ab6cfa9b1553b84ec3854d
#
_cell.length_a   1.000
_cell.length_b   1.000
_cell.length_c   1.000
_cell.angle_alpha   90.00
_cell.angle_beta   90.00
_cell.angle_gamma   90.00
#
_symmetry.space_group_name_H-M   'P 1'
#
loop_
_entity.id
_entity.type
_entity.pdbx_description
1 polymer ?
#
loop_
_entity_poly.entity_id
_entity_poly.type
_entity_poly.pdbx_seq_one_letter_code
_entity_poly.pdbx_strand_id
1 'polypeptide(L)'
;MQSLSGTYGLRLGAQPVLPLARPAVAPARVLLRGERAHRGAARWTLRFAKPAPRGVGLALAVALLGGTAVAGALSGGEYKAFVAREGGVGDYVGRALGFGVAAITISGQSQIAEREILSLAGLSAKSSLPFFDAVQARKNLEALPLIKQASVRKLYPDRIVIDIVERAPAALWQKDGDLSAVAADGTVIDTANDGRYAALPFVVGDGANDRVGEFIALLDASAELRPKILAGILVGDRRWSLKMRSGVEVELPEDDPQAAMATLLTLQRQSRILDRDILSVDLRVPGKVFARLSEEAAAARAEAAKPKKTGSP
;
A
#
# COMPACT_ATOMS: atom_id res chain seq x y z
N MET A 1 -0.77 -42.38 -34.79
CA MET A 1 -1.40 -42.06 -36.06
C MET A 1 -1.89 -40.63 -35.98
N GLN A 2 -1.41 -39.85 -36.90
CA GLN A 2 -1.73 -38.57 -37.46
C GLN A 2 -1.39 -37.30 -36.63
N SER A 3 -0.28 -36.79 -37.09
CA SER A 3 0.22 -35.43 -37.02
C SER A 3 -0.63 -34.47 -37.86
N LEU A 4 -0.84 -33.25 -37.38
CA LEU A 4 -1.08 -32.11 -38.24
C LEU A 4 -0.28 -30.91 -37.74
N SER A 5 0.83 -30.69 -38.44
CA SER A 5 1.61 -29.46 -38.46
C SER A 5 0.92 -28.42 -39.31
N GLY A 6 0.66 -27.24 -38.75
CA GLY A 6 0.18 -26.06 -39.46
C GLY A 6 1.25 -24.98 -39.47
N THR A 7 2.03 -24.95 -40.53
CA THR A 7 3.00 -23.89 -40.85
C THR A 7 2.29 -22.71 -41.52
N TYR A 8 2.26 -21.55 -40.87
CA TYR A 8 1.87 -20.29 -41.52
C TYR A 8 3.11 -19.60 -42.08
N GLY A 9 3.28 -19.71 -43.40
CA GLY A 9 4.27 -18.97 -44.16
C GLY A 9 3.85 -17.51 -44.40
N LEU A 10 4.67 -16.57 -43.91
CA LEU A 10 4.59 -15.15 -44.28
C LEU A 10 5.23 -14.94 -45.66
N ARG A 11 4.44 -14.60 -46.65
CA ARG A 11 4.90 -14.12 -47.95
C ARG A 11 5.33 -12.66 -47.83
N LEU A 12 6.62 -12.41 -47.96
CA LEU A 12 7.19 -11.10 -48.28
C LEU A 12 6.93 -10.77 -49.73
N GLY A 13 6.07 -9.78 -49.97
CA GLY A 13 5.82 -9.20 -51.29
C GLY A 13 7.02 -8.33 -51.70
N ALA A 14 7.68 -8.72 -52.81
CA ALA A 14 8.70 -7.91 -53.46
C ALA A 14 8.05 -6.71 -54.16
N GLN A 15 8.52 -5.53 -53.85
CA GLN A 15 8.18 -4.32 -54.61
C GLN A 15 9.08 -4.17 -55.83
N PRO A 16 8.56 -3.75 -57.00
CA PRO A 16 9.36 -3.57 -58.20
C PRO A 16 10.19 -2.28 -58.17
N VAL A 17 11.47 -2.43 -58.47
CA VAL A 17 12.43 -1.35 -58.64
C VAL A 17 12.17 -0.66 -59.95
N LEU A 18 11.82 0.63 -59.96
CA LEU A 18 11.76 1.48 -61.14
C LEU A 18 13.16 1.96 -61.56
N PRO A 19 13.52 1.95 -62.84
CA PRO A 19 14.83 2.40 -63.30
C PRO A 19 14.94 3.92 -63.27
N LEU A 20 16.06 4.42 -62.73
CA LEU A 20 16.47 5.81 -62.77
C LEU A 20 16.77 6.28 -64.19
N ALA A 21 15.96 7.21 -64.71
CA ALA A 21 16.24 7.94 -65.93
C ALA A 21 17.37 8.92 -65.73
N ARG A 22 18.44 8.82 -66.55
CA ARG A 22 19.52 9.78 -66.64
C ARG A 22 19.04 11.04 -67.36
N PRO A 23 19.27 12.27 -66.84
CA PRO A 23 19.05 13.48 -67.57
C PRO A 23 20.18 13.71 -68.57
N ALA A 24 19.82 14.02 -69.79
CA ALA A 24 20.73 14.38 -70.88
C ALA A 24 21.38 15.72 -70.61
N VAL A 25 22.72 15.76 -70.72
CA VAL A 25 23.51 16.98 -70.65
C VAL A 25 23.49 17.68 -72.00
N ALA A 26 22.88 18.88 -72.06
CA ALA A 26 23.01 19.78 -73.22
C ALA A 26 24.18 20.76 -72.95
N PRO A 27 25.02 21.07 -73.98
CA PRO A 27 26.14 21.96 -73.78
C PRO A 27 25.69 23.42 -73.72
N ALA A 28 25.97 24.08 -72.61
CA ALA A 28 25.76 25.52 -72.46
C ALA A 28 26.82 26.33 -73.14
N ARG A 29 26.40 27.19 -74.07
CA ARG A 29 27.25 28.24 -74.70
C ARG A 29 27.65 29.28 -73.66
N VAL A 30 28.95 29.43 -73.47
CA VAL A 30 29.53 30.50 -72.65
C VAL A 30 29.44 31.80 -73.45
N LEU A 31 28.60 32.73 -73.00
CA LEU A 31 28.66 34.14 -73.40
C LEU A 31 29.34 34.91 -72.25
N LEU A 32 30.60 35.24 -72.47
CA LEU A 32 31.33 36.16 -71.63
C LEU A 32 30.80 37.58 -71.87
N ARG A 33 29.93 38.06 -71.00
CA ARG A 33 29.62 39.49 -70.92
C ARG A 33 30.08 40.00 -69.54
N GLY A 34 31.18 40.71 -69.57
CA GLY A 34 31.74 41.34 -68.35
C GLY A 34 30.81 42.47 -67.89
N GLU A 35 30.17 42.29 -66.78
CA GLU A 35 29.64 43.39 -65.97
C GLU A 35 30.39 43.44 -64.67
N ARG A 36 31.17 44.50 -64.46
CA ARG A 36 31.80 44.81 -63.18
C ARG A 36 30.71 45.16 -62.15
N ALA A 37 30.19 44.17 -61.45
CA ALA A 37 29.43 44.44 -60.26
C ALA A 37 30.37 44.86 -59.14
N HIS A 38 30.27 46.10 -58.76
CA HIS A 38 30.91 46.62 -57.54
C HIS A 38 30.33 45.83 -56.33
N ARG A 39 31.11 44.87 -55.84
CA ARG A 39 30.85 44.26 -54.56
C ARG A 39 31.11 45.32 -53.48
N GLY A 40 30.04 46.04 -53.14
CA GLY A 40 30.05 46.78 -51.88
C GLY A 40 30.24 45.79 -50.71
N ALA A 41 31.42 45.67 -50.23
CA ALA A 41 31.68 44.97 -48.95
C ALA A 41 30.86 45.69 -47.90
N ALA A 42 29.75 45.10 -47.50
CA ALA A 42 29.03 45.53 -46.33
C ALA A 42 29.98 45.35 -45.12
N ARG A 43 30.68 46.44 -44.82
CA ARG A 43 31.44 46.53 -43.54
C ARG A 43 30.42 46.52 -42.42
N TRP A 44 30.18 45.33 -41.83
CA TRP A 44 29.53 45.20 -40.55
C TRP A 44 30.44 45.91 -39.52
N THR A 45 30.27 47.22 -39.36
CA THR A 45 30.83 47.93 -38.24
C THR A 45 29.98 47.54 -37.03
N LEU A 46 30.47 46.58 -36.26
CA LEU A 46 30.00 46.35 -34.90
C LEU A 46 30.19 47.69 -34.13
N ARG A 47 29.13 48.48 -34.09
CA ARG A 47 29.10 49.63 -33.20
C ARG A 47 29.02 49.05 -31.77
N PHE A 48 30.16 48.88 -31.16
CA PHE A 48 30.23 48.72 -29.72
C PHE A 48 29.77 50.03 -29.09
N ALA A 49 28.48 50.11 -28.85
CA ALA A 49 27.85 51.22 -28.17
C ALA A 49 28.29 51.16 -26.70
N LYS A 50 29.04 52.13 -26.30
CA LYS A 50 29.46 52.46 -24.93
C LYS A 50 30.45 51.50 -24.27
N PRO A 51 31.51 51.98 -23.65
CA PRO A 51 32.40 51.11 -22.87
C PRO A 51 31.60 50.50 -21.72
N ALA A 52 31.62 49.17 -21.66
CA ALA A 52 30.97 48.43 -20.54
C ALA A 52 31.56 48.94 -19.22
N PRO A 53 30.79 49.16 -18.21
CA PRO A 53 31.28 49.62 -16.92
C PRO A 53 32.38 48.66 -16.42
N ARG A 54 33.46 49.27 -15.87
CA ARG A 54 34.58 48.52 -15.32
C ARG A 54 34.09 47.48 -14.32
N GLY A 55 34.20 46.20 -14.64
CA GLY A 55 33.69 45.07 -13.80
C GLY A 55 32.71 44.15 -14.49
N VAL A 56 32.01 44.54 -15.58
CA VAL A 56 31.10 43.67 -16.32
C VAL A 56 31.82 42.44 -16.89
N GLY A 57 33.04 42.61 -17.37
CA GLY A 57 33.87 41.50 -17.86
C GLY A 57 34.23 40.52 -16.74
N LEU A 58 34.56 41.02 -15.56
CA LEU A 58 34.83 40.20 -14.40
C LEU A 58 33.58 39.45 -13.93
N ALA A 59 32.40 40.12 -13.86
CA ALA A 59 31.14 39.51 -13.51
C ALA A 59 30.73 38.42 -14.50
N LEU A 60 30.88 38.66 -15.81
CA LEU A 60 30.62 37.65 -16.85
C LEU A 60 31.60 36.47 -16.75
N ALA A 61 32.89 36.72 -16.49
CA ALA A 61 33.89 35.66 -16.32
C ALA A 61 33.55 34.80 -15.08
N VAL A 62 33.19 35.42 -13.96
CA VAL A 62 32.79 34.71 -12.74
C VAL A 62 31.47 33.91 -12.98
N ALA A 63 30.50 34.49 -13.67
CA ALA A 63 29.27 33.79 -14.02
C ALA A 63 29.51 32.61 -14.97
N LEU A 64 30.38 32.77 -15.96
CA LEU A 64 30.73 31.72 -16.90
C LEU A 64 31.52 30.60 -16.21
N LEU A 65 32.56 30.96 -15.44
CA LEU A 65 33.35 29.98 -14.68
C LEU A 65 32.51 29.28 -13.62
N GLY A 66 31.65 30.01 -12.91
CA GLY A 66 30.71 29.43 -11.94
C GLY A 66 29.69 28.51 -12.61
N GLY A 67 29.11 28.95 -13.73
CA GLY A 67 28.17 28.16 -14.50
C GLY A 67 28.77 26.87 -15.08
N THR A 68 29.99 26.95 -15.63
CA THR A 68 30.71 25.76 -16.14
C THR A 68 31.13 24.81 -15.02
N ALA A 69 31.56 25.33 -13.87
CA ALA A 69 31.90 24.52 -12.71
C ALA A 69 30.65 23.78 -12.18
N VAL A 70 29.50 24.46 -12.05
CA VAL A 70 28.24 23.86 -11.65
C VAL A 70 27.77 22.83 -12.69
N ALA A 71 27.78 23.17 -13.97
CA ALA A 71 27.41 22.26 -15.05
C ALA A 71 28.31 21.01 -15.08
N GLY A 72 29.63 21.20 -14.90
CA GLY A 72 30.61 20.11 -14.82
C GLY A 72 30.38 19.21 -13.61
N ALA A 73 30.14 19.80 -12.44
CA ALA A 73 29.81 19.02 -11.23
C ALA A 73 28.50 18.20 -11.35
N LEU A 74 27.47 18.78 -11.97
CA LEU A 74 26.20 18.10 -12.17
C LEU A 74 26.28 16.99 -13.22
N SER A 75 27.05 17.16 -14.29
CA SER A 75 27.19 16.19 -15.39
C SER A 75 28.27 15.13 -15.13
N GLY A 76 29.30 15.44 -14.37
CA GLY A 76 30.45 14.58 -14.11
C GLY A 76 30.23 13.46 -13.07
N GLY A 77 29.04 13.38 -12.44
CA GLY A 77 28.78 12.39 -11.38
C GLY A 77 29.38 12.78 -10.01
N GLU A 78 30.26 13.76 -9.94
CA GLU A 78 30.88 14.25 -8.70
C GLU A 78 29.83 14.76 -7.71
N TYR A 79 28.78 15.40 -8.21
CA TYR A 79 27.66 15.84 -7.38
C TYR A 79 26.93 14.66 -6.73
N LYS A 80 26.71 13.57 -7.46
CA LYS A 80 26.10 12.35 -6.92
C LYS A 80 27.00 11.69 -5.87
N ALA A 81 28.29 11.65 -6.12
CA ALA A 81 29.27 11.15 -5.17
C ALA A 81 29.34 12.04 -3.91
N PHE A 82 29.28 13.36 -4.06
CA PHE A 82 29.21 14.30 -2.95
C PHE A 82 27.93 14.11 -2.13
N VAL A 83 26.76 14.03 -2.78
CA VAL A 83 25.47 13.79 -2.11
C VAL A 83 25.49 12.44 -1.36
N ALA A 84 26.07 11.41 -1.96
CA ALA A 84 26.18 10.10 -1.30
C ALA A 84 27.10 10.13 -0.07
N ARG A 85 28.16 10.96 -0.13
CA ARG A 85 29.18 11.05 0.92
C ARG A 85 28.84 12.02 2.02
N GLU A 86 28.24 13.18 1.70
CA GLU A 86 28.02 14.30 2.63
C GLU A 86 26.53 14.62 2.87
N GLY A 87 25.63 13.99 2.13
CA GLY A 87 24.24 14.43 2.04
C GLY A 87 24.09 15.55 0.98
N GLY A 88 22.97 16.24 1.00
CA GLY A 88 22.77 17.39 0.12
C GLY A 88 23.66 18.57 0.47
N VAL A 89 23.88 19.47 -0.49
CA VAL A 89 24.64 20.73 -0.22
C VAL A 89 24.01 21.51 0.95
N GLY A 90 22.67 21.53 1.02
CA GLY A 90 21.94 22.14 2.13
C GLY A 90 22.29 21.48 3.48
N ASP A 91 22.29 20.17 3.53
CA ASP A 91 22.64 19.43 4.75
C ASP A 91 24.07 19.71 5.20
N TYR A 92 25.01 19.77 4.24
CA TYR A 92 26.41 20.12 4.54
C TYR A 92 26.52 21.52 5.16
N VAL A 93 25.85 22.51 4.52
CA VAL A 93 25.84 23.89 5.04
C VAL A 93 25.12 23.95 6.41
N GLY A 94 23.97 23.28 6.55
CA GLY A 94 23.24 23.23 7.81
C GLY A 94 24.08 22.69 8.97
N ARG A 95 24.81 21.59 8.73
CA ARG A 95 25.73 21.03 9.73
C ARG A 95 26.90 21.98 10.05
N ALA A 96 27.48 22.63 9.04
CA ALA A 96 28.56 23.59 9.25
C ALA A 96 28.12 24.80 10.08
N LEU A 97 26.82 25.15 10.03
CA LEU A 97 26.21 26.20 10.84
C LEU A 97 25.74 25.72 12.24
N GLY A 98 25.96 24.46 12.59
CA GLY A 98 25.56 23.91 13.90
C GLY A 98 24.14 23.36 13.96
N PHE A 99 23.45 23.19 12.82
CA PHE A 99 22.10 22.64 12.75
C PHE A 99 22.08 21.15 12.30
N GLY A 100 23.18 20.44 12.49
CA GLY A 100 23.23 18.98 12.27
C GLY A 100 22.33 18.25 13.27
N VAL A 101 21.72 17.14 12.85
CA VAL A 101 20.92 16.30 13.77
C VAL A 101 21.87 15.57 14.71
N ALA A 102 21.91 15.99 15.98
CA ALA A 102 22.72 15.38 17.03
C ALA A 102 21.95 14.35 17.84
N ALA A 103 20.64 14.53 18.01
CA ALA A 103 19.82 13.62 18.77
C ALA A 103 18.46 13.38 18.10
N ILE A 104 18.02 12.12 18.11
CA ILE A 104 16.70 11.69 17.66
C ILE A 104 16.06 10.96 18.81
N THR A 105 14.86 11.39 19.21
CA THR A 105 14.06 10.70 20.22
C THR A 105 12.88 10.05 19.51
N ILE A 106 12.74 8.74 19.66
CA ILE A 106 11.62 7.97 19.12
C ILE A 106 10.82 7.42 20.29
N SER A 107 9.50 7.55 20.23
CA SER A 107 8.58 7.07 21.24
C SER A 107 7.37 6.38 20.61
N GLY A 108 6.75 5.44 21.36
CA GLY A 108 5.54 4.74 20.97
C GLY A 108 5.75 3.55 20.03
N GLN A 109 7.00 3.22 19.66
CA GLN A 109 7.30 1.99 18.94
C GLN A 109 7.26 0.77 19.88
N SER A 110 6.79 -0.35 19.36
CA SER A 110 6.71 -1.63 20.05
C SER A 110 7.17 -2.79 19.17
N GLN A 111 6.71 -2.84 17.94
CA GLN A 111 7.03 -3.90 16.98
C GLN A 111 8.00 -3.44 15.88
N ILE A 112 8.01 -2.14 15.54
CA ILE A 112 8.85 -1.59 14.49
C ILE A 112 10.24 -1.30 15.03
N ALA A 113 11.27 -1.76 14.33
CA ALA A 113 12.65 -1.47 14.70
C ALA A 113 12.98 0.01 14.49
N GLU A 114 13.73 0.61 15.43
CA GLU A 114 14.17 2.00 15.38
C GLU A 114 14.87 2.35 14.05
N ARG A 115 15.72 1.42 13.56
CA ARG A 115 16.43 1.59 12.28
C ARG A 115 15.47 1.73 11.09
N GLU A 116 14.38 1.00 11.11
CA GLU A 116 13.35 1.06 10.08
C GLU A 116 12.62 2.41 10.10
N ILE A 117 12.26 2.88 11.29
CA ILE A 117 11.65 4.20 11.49
C ILE A 117 12.57 5.30 10.94
N LEU A 118 13.86 5.26 11.26
CA LEU A 118 14.83 6.24 10.77
C LEU A 118 14.98 6.20 9.25
N SER A 119 15.00 5.01 8.67
CA SER A 119 15.11 4.85 7.21
C SER A 119 13.87 5.38 6.48
N LEU A 120 12.66 5.08 6.97
CA LEU A 120 11.40 5.56 6.42
C LEU A 120 11.26 7.09 6.57
N ALA A 121 11.70 7.64 7.69
CA ALA A 121 11.74 9.08 7.90
C ALA A 121 12.79 9.79 7.01
N GLY A 122 13.67 9.04 6.32
CA GLY A 122 14.76 9.61 5.54
C GLY A 122 15.84 10.27 6.38
N LEU A 123 15.98 9.84 7.63
CA LEU A 123 16.97 10.38 8.58
C LEU A 123 18.27 9.60 8.51
N SER A 124 19.37 10.35 8.46
CA SER A 124 20.72 9.83 8.50
C SER A 124 21.60 10.72 9.39
N ALA A 125 22.77 10.22 9.76
CA ALA A 125 23.77 11.02 10.47
C ALA A 125 24.23 12.28 9.70
N LYS A 126 23.87 12.40 8.42
CA LYS A 126 24.22 13.51 7.53
C LYS A 126 23.10 14.55 7.40
N SER A 127 21.93 14.28 7.96
CA SER A 127 20.78 15.17 7.90
C SER A 127 20.99 16.44 8.71
N SER A 128 20.37 17.54 8.30
CA SER A 128 20.34 18.80 9.04
C SER A 128 18.90 19.28 9.24
N LEU A 129 18.62 19.91 10.38
CA LEU A 129 17.28 20.33 10.74
C LEU A 129 16.62 21.28 9.73
N PRO A 130 17.29 22.33 9.22
CA PRO A 130 16.66 23.27 8.29
C PRO A 130 16.16 22.58 7.02
N PHE A 131 16.95 21.63 6.49
CA PHE A 131 16.70 20.97 5.20
C PHE A 131 15.98 19.63 5.32
N PHE A 132 15.78 19.14 6.52
CA PHE A 132 14.94 17.95 6.77
C PHE A 132 13.45 18.28 6.59
N ASP A 133 12.75 17.49 5.77
CA ASP A 133 11.31 17.64 5.56
C ASP A 133 10.53 16.74 6.53
N ALA A 134 10.08 17.33 7.64
CA ALA A 134 9.29 16.65 8.67
C ALA A 134 7.89 16.22 8.18
N VAL A 135 7.32 16.93 7.18
CA VAL A 135 6.02 16.60 6.62
C VAL A 135 6.13 15.36 5.74
N GLN A 136 7.16 15.32 4.90
CA GLN A 136 7.41 14.13 4.07
C GLN A 136 7.78 12.92 4.92
N ALA A 137 8.62 13.10 5.93
CA ALA A 137 8.97 12.05 6.88
C ALA A 137 7.73 11.45 7.57
N ARG A 138 6.80 12.30 8.03
CA ARG A 138 5.54 11.85 8.60
C ARG A 138 4.72 11.04 7.61
N LYS A 139 4.57 11.51 6.37
CA LYS A 139 3.83 10.79 5.33
C LYS A 139 4.44 9.43 5.03
N ASN A 140 5.76 9.35 4.96
CA ASN A 140 6.47 8.10 4.71
C ASN A 140 6.25 7.09 5.85
N LEU A 141 6.25 7.57 7.10
CA LEU A 141 5.96 6.74 8.26
C LEU A 141 4.51 6.24 8.25
N GLU A 142 3.55 7.13 8.01
CA GLU A 142 2.12 6.80 7.95
C GLU A 142 1.76 5.91 6.74
N ALA A 143 2.62 5.80 5.73
CA ALA A 143 2.47 4.87 4.62
C ALA A 143 2.69 3.40 5.03
N LEU A 144 3.36 3.13 6.15
CA LEU A 144 3.49 1.78 6.68
C LEU A 144 2.18 1.36 7.37
N PRO A 145 1.54 0.26 6.95
CA PRO A 145 0.24 -0.15 7.49
C PRO A 145 0.23 -0.35 9.01
N LEU A 146 1.35 -0.76 9.59
CA LEU A 146 1.51 -0.92 11.04
C LEU A 146 1.49 0.41 11.81
N ILE A 147 1.75 1.55 11.15
CA ILE A 147 1.70 2.87 11.80
C ILE A 147 0.31 3.48 11.60
N LYS A 148 -0.41 3.69 12.71
CA LYS A 148 -1.70 4.36 12.70
C LYS A 148 -1.55 5.88 12.56
N GLN A 149 -0.56 6.44 13.24
CA GLN A 149 -0.31 7.87 13.28
C GLN A 149 1.16 8.12 13.60
N ALA A 150 1.75 9.12 12.95
CA ALA A 150 3.09 9.60 13.25
C ALA A 150 3.09 11.12 13.45
N SER A 151 3.94 11.59 14.36
CA SER A 151 4.24 13.00 14.57
C SER A 151 5.74 13.20 14.49
N VAL A 152 6.19 14.14 13.67
CA VAL A 152 7.62 14.45 13.50
C VAL A 152 7.83 15.92 13.80
N ARG A 153 8.59 16.22 14.83
CA ARG A 153 8.84 17.59 15.30
C ARG A 153 10.32 17.90 15.29
N LYS A 154 10.66 19.07 14.76
CA LYS A 154 12.01 19.64 14.80
C LYS A 154 12.17 20.46 16.07
N LEU A 155 13.15 20.14 16.90
CA LEU A 155 13.55 20.92 18.06
C LEU A 155 14.93 21.52 17.81
N TYR A 156 14.95 22.77 17.42
CA TYR A 156 16.19 23.50 17.16
C TYR A 156 17.05 23.62 18.44
N PRO A 157 18.39 23.57 18.32
CA PRO A 157 19.13 23.62 17.05
C PRO A 157 19.39 22.25 16.41
N ASP A 158 19.27 21.13 17.12
CA ASP A 158 19.91 19.86 16.74
C ASP A 158 19.08 18.58 17.00
N ARG A 159 17.78 18.70 17.36
CA ARG A 159 16.96 17.55 17.75
C ARG A 159 15.75 17.30 16.88
N ILE A 160 15.42 16.01 16.71
CA ILE A 160 14.17 15.55 16.12
C ILE A 160 13.45 14.66 17.13
N VAL A 161 12.14 14.85 17.26
CA VAL A 161 11.26 13.99 18.06
C VAL A 161 10.26 13.34 17.11
N ILE A 162 10.19 12.01 17.16
CA ILE A 162 9.27 11.20 16.39
C ILE A 162 8.39 10.45 17.38
N ASP A 163 7.10 10.76 17.40
CA ASP A 163 6.11 10.03 18.19
C ASP A 163 5.26 9.17 17.24
N ILE A 164 5.18 7.88 17.53
CA ILE A 164 4.48 6.90 16.69
C ILE A 164 3.37 6.24 17.51
N VAL A 165 2.24 6.02 16.88
CA VAL A 165 1.17 5.17 17.38
C VAL A 165 1.07 3.98 16.43
N GLU A 166 1.45 2.80 16.90
CA GLU A 166 1.29 1.57 16.15
C GLU A 166 -0.16 1.09 16.15
N ARG A 167 -0.59 0.45 15.07
CA ARG A 167 -1.89 -0.25 15.01
C ARG A 167 -1.81 -1.54 15.81
N ALA A 168 -2.80 -1.72 16.69
CA ALA A 168 -2.97 -2.99 17.39
C ALA A 168 -3.71 -3.97 16.47
N PRO A 169 -3.19 -5.19 16.27
CA PRO A 169 -3.90 -6.23 15.56
C PRO A 169 -5.15 -6.64 16.35
N ALA A 170 -6.30 -6.70 15.68
CA ALA A 170 -7.60 -6.97 16.29
C ALA A 170 -8.17 -8.35 15.92
N ALA A 171 -7.88 -8.83 14.70
CA ALA A 171 -8.32 -10.12 14.20
C ALA A 171 -7.34 -10.70 13.18
N LEU A 172 -7.46 -12.00 12.95
CA LEU A 172 -6.89 -12.70 11.80
C LEU A 172 -7.93 -12.76 10.69
N TRP A 173 -7.60 -12.27 9.52
CA TRP A 173 -8.45 -12.30 8.35
C TRP A 173 -7.94 -13.28 7.31
N GLN A 174 -8.86 -14.17 6.87
CA GLN A 174 -8.59 -15.10 5.79
C GLN A 174 -9.37 -14.74 4.55
N LYS A 175 -8.64 -14.57 3.45
CA LYS A 175 -9.18 -14.40 2.10
C LYS A 175 -8.40 -15.27 1.12
N ASP A 176 -9.10 -16.01 0.27
CA ASP A 176 -8.50 -16.84 -0.80
C ASP A 176 -7.39 -17.81 -0.33
N GLY A 177 -7.40 -18.17 0.93
CA GLY A 177 -6.40 -19.02 1.57
C GLY A 177 -5.27 -18.26 2.27
N ASP A 178 -5.09 -16.99 1.99
CA ASP A 178 -4.10 -16.13 2.63
C ASP A 178 -4.59 -15.64 3.99
N LEU A 179 -3.68 -15.63 4.96
CA LEU A 179 -3.95 -15.21 6.33
C LEU A 179 -3.20 -13.92 6.65
N SER A 180 -3.92 -12.92 7.10
CA SER A 180 -3.37 -11.60 7.44
C SER A 180 -3.87 -11.12 8.79
N ALA A 181 -3.03 -10.39 9.53
CA ALA A 181 -3.45 -9.66 10.72
C ALA A 181 -4.08 -8.33 10.31
N VAL A 182 -5.25 -8.02 10.86
CA VAL A 182 -5.98 -6.78 10.57
C VAL A 182 -6.24 -6.00 11.85
N ALA A 183 -6.18 -4.67 11.74
CA ALA A 183 -6.57 -3.76 12.82
C ALA A 183 -8.10 -3.61 12.89
N ALA A 184 -8.58 -3.03 13.99
CA ALA A 184 -10.02 -2.80 14.19
C ALA A 184 -10.63 -1.82 13.16
N ASP A 185 -9.82 -1.03 12.48
CA ASP A 185 -10.22 -0.11 11.40
C ASP A 185 -10.23 -0.77 10.00
N GLY A 186 -10.02 -2.09 9.94
CA GLY A 186 -9.98 -2.85 8.69
C GLY A 186 -8.63 -2.87 7.98
N THR A 187 -7.65 -2.10 8.44
CA THR A 187 -6.33 -2.04 7.81
C THR A 187 -5.60 -3.37 7.96
N VAL A 188 -5.14 -3.92 6.85
CA VAL A 188 -4.25 -5.10 6.84
C VAL A 188 -2.86 -4.66 7.31
N ILE A 189 -2.40 -5.23 8.42
CA ILE A 189 -1.14 -4.85 9.07
C ILE A 189 0.03 -5.67 8.53
N ASP A 190 -0.13 -7.00 8.50
CA ASP A 190 0.94 -7.94 8.21
C ASP A 190 0.38 -9.29 7.75
N THR A 191 1.20 -10.09 7.08
CA THR A 191 0.90 -11.50 6.82
C THR A 191 1.08 -12.32 8.10
N ALA A 192 0.10 -13.14 8.46
CA ALA A 192 0.07 -13.83 9.75
C ALA A 192 0.63 -15.26 9.69
N ASN A 193 1.80 -15.43 9.06
CA ASN A 193 2.36 -16.77 8.81
C ASN A 193 3.17 -17.36 10.00
N ASP A 194 3.48 -16.57 11.02
CA ASP A 194 4.40 -16.94 12.10
C ASP A 194 3.75 -17.29 13.44
N GLY A 195 2.43 -17.36 13.49
CA GLY A 195 1.69 -17.71 14.71
C GLY A 195 1.64 -16.65 15.81
N ARG A 196 2.28 -15.49 15.64
CA ARG A 196 2.24 -14.37 16.62
C ARG A 196 0.82 -13.95 16.97
N TYR A 197 -0.09 -14.09 16.04
CA TYR A 197 -1.46 -13.62 16.13
C TYR A 197 -2.48 -14.72 16.42
N ALA A 198 -2.03 -15.96 16.76
CA ALA A 198 -2.90 -17.12 16.93
C ALA A 198 -4.00 -16.98 18.02
N ALA A 199 -3.81 -16.04 18.96
CA ALA A 199 -4.80 -15.75 20.00
C ALA A 199 -5.92 -14.80 19.55
N LEU A 200 -5.79 -14.18 18.39
CA LEU A 200 -6.78 -13.24 17.88
C LEU A 200 -8.01 -13.97 17.34
N PRO A 201 -9.19 -13.32 17.38
CA PRO A 201 -10.38 -13.85 16.74
C PRO A 201 -10.18 -13.96 15.22
N PHE A 202 -10.82 -14.96 14.62
CA PHE A 202 -10.65 -15.28 13.21
C PHE A 202 -11.85 -14.78 12.40
N VAL A 203 -11.61 -14.10 11.29
CA VAL A 203 -12.66 -13.68 10.35
C VAL A 203 -12.34 -14.16 8.94
N VAL A 204 -13.39 -14.54 8.19
CA VAL A 204 -13.30 -15.14 6.87
C VAL A 204 -14.26 -14.43 5.91
N GLY A 205 -13.82 -14.24 4.69
CA GLY A 205 -14.63 -13.74 3.59
C GLY A 205 -14.16 -12.41 3.02
N ASP A 206 -14.67 -12.11 1.83
CA ASP A 206 -14.44 -10.83 1.18
C ASP A 206 -15.06 -9.70 2.01
N GLY A 207 -14.34 -8.57 2.15
CA GLY A 207 -14.82 -7.42 2.94
C GLY A 207 -14.86 -7.64 4.46
N ALA A 208 -14.53 -8.84 4.96
CA ALA A 208 -14.57 -9.13 6.40
C ALA A 208 -13.56 -8.29 7.20
N ASN A 209 -12.45 -7.88 6.57
CA ASN A 209 -11.51 -6.93 7.17
C ASN A 209 -12.15 -5.57 7.43
N ASP A 210 -12.94 -5.04 6.49
CA ASP A 210 -13.54 -3.69 6.61
C ASP A 210 -14.62 -3.65 7.70
N ARG A 211 -15.25 -4.81 7.98
CA ARG A 211 -16.27 -4.97 8.99
C ARG A 211 -15.79 -5.67 10.27
N VAL A 212 -14.47 -5.84 10.43
CA VAL A 212 -13.90 -6.52 11.60
C VAL A 212 -14.28 -5.83 12.93
N GLY A 213 -14.38 -4.50 12.94
CA GLY A 213 -14.82 -3.74 14.10
C GLY A 213 -16.21 -4.14 14.60
N GLU A 214 -17.15 -4.41 13.69
CA GLU A 214 -18.49 -4.92 14.03
C GLU A 214 -18.41 -6.30 14.67
N PHE A 215 -17.59 -7.19 14.10
CA PHE A 215 -17.41 -8.53 14.63
C PHE A 215 -16.80 -8.51 16.04
N ILE A 216 -15.79 -7.66 16.27
CA ILE A 216 -15.21 -7.47 17.61
C ILE A 216 -16.26 -6.99 18.60
N ALA A 217 -17.08 -6.00 18.20
CA ALA A 217 -18.16 -5.50 19.05
C ALA A 217 -19.21 -6.60 19.40
N LEU A 218 -19.49 -7.52 18.45
CA LEU A 218 -20.36 -8.68 18.74
C LEU A 218 -19.73 -9.62 19.77
N LEU A 219 -18.43 -9.87 19.67
CA LEU A 219 -17.70 -10.71 20.62
C LEU A 219 -17.67 -10.07 22.02
N ASP A 220 -17.44 -8.77 22.10
CA ASP A 220 -17.35 -8.04 23.36
C ASP A 220 -18.71 -7.93 24.07
N ALA A 221 -19.78 -7.74 23.30
CA ALA A 221 -21.15 -7.77 23.83
C ALA A 221 -21.57 -9.16 24.35
N SER A 222 -20.86 -10.21 23.95
CA SER A 222 -21.18 -11.61 24.32
C SER A 222 -19.95 -12.35 24.84
N ALA A 223 -19.29 -11.77 25.84
CA ALA A 223 -18.01 -12.26 26.39
C ALA A 223 -18.05 -13.76 26.79
N GLU A 224 -19.19 -14.27 27.29
CA GLU A 224 -19.35 -15.69 27.65
C GLU A 224 -19.33 -16.64 26.43
N LEU A 225 -19.75 -16.15 25.25
CA LEU A 225 -19.74 -16.95 24.02
C LEU A 225 -18.39 -16.85 23.29
N ARG A 226 -17.60 -15.81 23.53
CA ARG A 226 -16.32 -15.57 22.88
C ARG A 226 -15.38 -16.81 22.91
N PRO A 227 -15.18 -17.52 24.03
CA PRO A 227 -14.33 -18.71 24.06
C PRO A 227 -14.86 -19.87 23.20
N LYS A 228 -16.17 -19.91 22.93
CA LYS A 228 -16.81 -20.95 22.14
C LYS A 228 -16.81 -20.64 20.64
N ILE A 229 -16.57 -19.41 20.25
CA ILE A 229 -16.52 -18.97 18.85
C ILE A 229 -15.13 -19.26 18.29
N LEU A 230 -15.08 -19.93 17.15
CA LEU A 230 -13.84 -20.21 16.40
C LEU A 230 -13.58 -19.10 15.38
N ALA A 231 -14.59 -18.76 14.58
CA ALA A 231 -14.47 -17.76 13.51
C ALA A 231 -15.79 -17.04 13.23
N GLY A 232 -15.70 -15.82 12.72
CA GLY A 232 -16.78 -15.11 12.07
C GLY A 232 -16.63 -15.19 10.56
N ILE A 233 -17.69 -15.54 9.86
CA ILE A 233 -17.73 -15.63 8.40
C ILE A 233 -18.66 -14.53 7.89
N LEU A 234 -18.11 -13.61 7.09
CA LEU A 234 -18.94 -12.60 6.43
C LEU A 234 -19.58 -13.18 5.17
N VAL A 235 -20.90 -13.27 5.16
CA VAL A 235 -21.66 -13.86 4.06
C VAL A 235 -22.31 -12.77 3.23
N GLY A 236 -21.92 -12.71 1.94
CA GLY A 236 -22.47 -11.76 0.97
C GLY A 236 -22.24 -10.31 1.35
N ASP A 237 -21.15 -10.01 2.05
CA ASP A 237 -20.75 -8.68 2.51
C ASP A 237 -21.78 -7.94 3.37
N ARG A 238 -22.67 -8.68 4.04
CA ARG A 238 -23.79 -8.06 4.80
C ARG A 238 -24.11 -8.69 6.14
N ARG A 239 -23.94 -9.99 6.34
CA ARG A 239 -24.28 -10.66 7.59
C ARG A 239 -23.17 -11.56 8.08
N TRP A 240 -23.11 -11.74 9.39
CA TRP A 240 -22.16 -12.64 10.03
C TRP A 240 -22.78 -14.02 10.25
N SER A 241 -22.03 -15.06 9.93
CA SER A 241 -22.23 -16.42 10.44
C SER A 241 -21.09 -16.76 11.38
N LEU A 242 -21.37 -17.40 12.50
CA LEU A 242 -20.36 -17.79 13.48
C LEU A 242 -20.08 -19.28 13.36
N LYS A 243 -18.82 -19.63 13.24
CA LYS A 243 -18.35 -21.00 13.36
C LYS A 243 -17.96 -21.25 14.82
N MET A 244 -18.65 -22.17 15.47
CA MET A 244 -18.36 -22.52 16.85
C MET A 244 -17.23 -23.57 16.92
N ARG A 245 -16.50 -23.61 18.04
CA ARG A 245 -15.47 -24.65 18.27
C ARG A 245 -16.07 -26.06 18.35
N SER A 246 -17.33 -26.19 18.71
CA SER A 246 -18.08 -27.45 18.67
C SER A 246 -18.42 -27.94 17.24
N GLY A 247 -18.14 -27.12 16.23
CA GLY A 247 -18.51 -27.41 14.84
C GLY A 247 -19.87 -26.84 14.42
N VAL A 248 -20.70 -26.39 15.36
CA VAL A 248 -22.01 -25.78 15.09
C VAL A 248 -21.80 -24.45 14.33
N GLU A 249 -22.68 -24.19 13.37
CA GLU A 249 -22.76 -22.93 12.65
C GLU A 249 -23.95 -22.11 13.16
N VAL A 250 -23.73 -20.83 13.46
CA VAL A 250 -24.79 -19.91 13.92
C VAL A 250 -24.94 -18.80 12.89
N GLU A 251 -26.13 -18.74 12.28
CA GLU A 251 -26.44 -17.73 11.27
C GLU A 251 -27.13 -16.53 11.95
N LEU A 252 -26.49 -15.37 11.85
CA LEU A 252 -27.01 -14.12 12.41
C LEU A 252 -27.80 -13.33 11.37
N PRO A 253 -28.77 -12.51 11.78
CA PRO A 253 -29.45 -11.58 10.91
C PRO A 253 -28.52 -10.46 10.46
N GLU A 254 -28.87 -9.81 9.37
CA GLU A 254 -28.24 -8.58 8.91
C GLU A 254 -28.57 -7.41 9.85
N ASP A 255 -29.85 -7.30 10.20
CA ASP A 255 -30.34 -6.30 11.14
C ASP A 255 -30.21 -6.80 12.58
N ASP A 256 -29.66 -5.97 13.45
CA ASP A 256 -29.51 -6.22 14.88
C ASP A 256 -28.91 -7.60 15.26
N PRO A 257 -27.71 -7.93 14.77
CA PRO A 257 -27.04 -9.18 15.14
C PRO A 257 -26.71 -9.26 16.64
N GLN A 258 -26.70 -8.15 17.35
CA GLN A 258 -26.47 -8.10 18.80
C GLN A 258 -27.64 -8.69 19.58
N ALA A 259 -28.89 -8.40 19.21
CA ALA A 259 -30.08 -9.02 19.81
C ALA A 259 -30.12 -10.53 19.55
N ALA A 260 -29.67 -10.97 18.35
CA ALA A 260 -29.54 -12.40 18.06
C ALA A 260 -28.48 -13.07 18.94
N MET A 261 -27.34 -12.41 19.19
CA MET A 261 -26.31 -12.90 20.12
C MET A 261 -26.83 -13.00 21.56
N ALA A 262 -27.61 -12.03 22.02
CA ALA A 262 -28.27 -12.09 23.35
C ALA A 262 -29.23 -13.25 23.45
N THR A 263 -29.99 -13.51 22.38
CA THR A 263 -30.91 -14.68 22.29
C THR A 263 -30.10 -15.98 22.35
N LEU A 264 -29.01 -16.09 21.60
CA LEU A 264 -28.12 -17.25 21.61
C LEU A 264 -27.54 -17.50 23.01
N LEU A 265 -27.12 -16.45 23.69
CA LEU A 265 -26.58 -16.52 25.04
C LEU A 265 -27.64 -17.05 26.02
N THR A 266 -28.86 -16.55 25.92
CA THR A 266 -30.00 -17.03 26.74
C THR A 266 -30.29 -18.50 26.50
N LEU A 267 -30.33 -18.94 25.24
CA LEU A 267 -30.51 -20.34 24.87
C LEU A 267 -29.36 -21.22 25.36
N GLN A 268 -28.16 -20.72 25.30
CA GLN A 268 -26.99 -21.44 25.79
C GLN A 268 -27.04 -21.63 27.31
N ARG A 269 -27.46 -20.60 28.07
CA ARG A 269 -27.63 -20.69 29.52
C ARG A 269 -28.75 -21.61 29.93
N GLN A 270 -29.89 -21.54 29.24
CA GLN A 270 -31.09 -22.31 29.59
C GLN A 270 -31.04 -23.76 29.11
N SER A 271 -30.56 -24.01 27.92
CA SER A 271 -30.72 -25.30 27.25
C SER A 271 -29.39 -25.89 26.73
N ARG A 272 -28.26 -25.19 26.90
CA ARG A 272 -26.96 -25.58 26.38
C ARG A 272 -27.03 -25.95 24.91
N ILE A 273 -27.71 -25.11 24.12
CA ILE A 273 -27.99 -25.37 22.71
C ILE A 273 -26.75 -25.69 21.89
N LEU A 274 -25.64 -24.99 22.12
CA LEU A 274 -24.37 -25.17 21.39
C LEU A 274 -23.59 -26.45 21.81
N ASP A 275 -24.01 -27.10 22.88
CA ASP A 275 -23.38 -28.32 23.40
C ASP A 275 -24.22 -29.56 23.01
N ARG A 276 -25.28 -29.37 22.20
CA ARG A 276 -26.15 -30.44 21.69
C ARG A 276 -25.67 -30.94 20.34
N ASP A 277 -26.18 -32.10 19.94
CA ASP A 277 -25.88 -32.67 18.63
C ASP A 277 -26.72 -32.01 17.54
N ILE A 278 -26.26 -30.79 17.15
CA ILE A 278 -26.88 -29.95 16.13
C ILE A 278 -25.79 -29.48 15.11
N LEU A 279 -26.22 -29.27 13.89
CA LEU A 279 -25.36 -28.77 12.80
C LEU A 279 -25.37 -27.24 12.74
N SER A 280 -26.54 -26.62 12.87
CA SER A 280 -26.67 -25.18 12.81
C SER A 280 -27.79 -24.63 13.67
N VAL A 281 -27.66 -23.34 14.01
CA VAL A 281 -28.70 -22.53 14.65
C VAL A 281 -28.93 -21.30 13.77
N ASP A 282 -30.13 -21.15 13.25
CA ASP A 282 -30.51 -20.01 12.42
C ASP A 282 -31.31 -19.01 13.26
N LEU A 283 -30.76 -17.80 13.39
CA LEU A 283 -31.34 -16.66 14.14
C LEU A 283 -31.76 -15.52 13.22
N ARG A 284 -31.77 -15.73 11.91
CA ARG A 284 -32.04 -14.67 10.92
C ARG A 284 -33.46 -14.11 11.00
N VAL A 285 -34.39 -14.88 11.50
CA VAL A 285 -35.78 -14.43 11.63
C VAL A 285 -36.03 -13.94 13.06
N PRO A 286 -36.33 -12.64 13.24
CA PRO A 286 -36.57 -12.11 14.57
C PRO A 286 -37.62 -12.90 15.37
N GLY A 287 -37.32 -13.21 16.63
CA GLY A 287 -38.19 -13.93 17.52
C GLY A 287 -38.37 -15.44 17.22
N LYS A 288 -37.68 -15.98 16.22
CA LYS A 288 -37.68 -17.39 15.89
C LYS A 288 -36.28 -17.98 15.90
N VAL A 289 -36.15 -19.20 16.36
CA VAL A 289 -34.90 -19.95 16.38
C VAL A 289 -35.11 -21.27 15.70
N PHE A 290 -34.34 -21.55 14.67
CA PHE A 290 -34.37 -22.81 13.98
C PHE A 290 -33.05 -23.55 14.25
N ALA A 291 -33.17 -24.80 14.74
CA ALA A 291 -31.99 -25.65 14.95
C ALA A 291 -32.07 -26.84 13.98
N ARG A 292 -30.99 -27.04 13.24
CA ARG A 292 -30.79 -28.19 12.37
C ARG A 292 -30.07 -29.27 13.15
N LEU A 293 -30.77 -30.40 13.37
CA LEU A 293 -30.19 -31.54 14.05
C LEU A 293 -29.19 -32.28 13.13
N SER A 294 -28.26 -33.02 13.73
CA SER A 294 -27.47 -34.03 13.01
C SER A 294 -28.42 -35.16 12.54
N GLU A 295 -28.00 -35.97 11.58
CA GLU A 295 -28.79 -37.10 11.11
C GLU A 295 -29.11 -38.08 12.23
N GLU A 296 -28.15 -38.32 13.12
CA GLU A 296 -28.30 -39.21 14.28
C GLU A 296 -29.33 -38.66 15.30
N ALA A 297 -29.22 -37.39 15.65
CA ALA A 297 -30.16 -36.74 16.55
C ALA A 297 -31.57 -36.62 15.96
N ALA A 298 -31.68 -36.41 14.64
CA ALA A 298 -32.95 -36.38 13.93
C ALA A 298 -33.62 -37.76 13.94
N ALA A 299 -32.87 -38.83 13.68
CA ALA A 299 -33.36 -40.22 13.74
C ALA A 299 -33.80 -40.60 15.14
N ALA A 300 -33.01 -40.29 16.18
CA ALA A 300 -33.34 -40.52 17.57
C ALA A 300 -34.63 -39.79 17.99
N ARG A 301 -34.79 -38.52 17.55
CA ARG A 301 -36.00 -37.75 17.84
C ARG A 301 -37.21 -38.28 17.10
N ALA A 302 -37.07 -38.74 15.86
CA ALA A 302 -38.15 -39.37 15.10
C ALA A 302 -38.60 -40.67 15.75
N GLU A 303 -37.68 -41.49 16.28
CA GLU A 303 -37.96 -42.70 17.00
C GLU A 303 -38.70 -42.40 18.32
N ALA A 304 -38.24 -41.42 19.09
CA ALA A 304 -38.86 -40.98 20.33
C ALA A 304 -40.25 -40.37 20.14
N ALA A 305 -40.54 -39.82 18.97
CA ALA A 305 -41.82 -39.21 18.61
C ALA A 305 -42.86 -40.25 18.12
N LYS A 306 -42.46 -41.50 17.86
CA LYS A 306 -43.41 -42.55 17.51
C LYS A 306 -44.31 -42.82 18.69
N PRO A 307 -45.68 -42.82 18.53
CA PRO A 307 -46.56 -43.09 19.61
C PRO A 307 -46.25 -44.47 20.14
N LYS A 308 -46.00 -44.62 21.46
CA LYS A 308 -45.96 -45.89 22.14
C LYS A 308 -47.27 -46.61 21.84
N LYS A 309 -47.18 -47.68 21.04
CA LYS A 309 -48.37 -48.61 20.94
C LYS A 309 -48.65 -49.07 22.33
N THR A 310 -49.65 -48.47 22.96
CA THR A 310 -50.31 -49.03 24.15
C THR A 310 -50.95 -50.35 23.73
N GLY A 311 -50.28 -51.44 24.05
CA GLY A 311 -50.90 -52.76 23.94
C GLY A 311 -52.11 -52.75 24.87
N SER A 312 -53.30 -52.85 24.28
CA SER A 312 -54.52 -53.24 25.04
C SER A 312 -54.35 -54.67 25.51
N PRO A 313 -54.79 -54.97 26.74
CA PRO A 313 -54.81 -56.31 27.30
C PRO A 313 -55.73 -57.25 26.56
#